data_90ea85a8a91ab3c0725f40a183bde90e
#
_entry.id   90ea85a8a91ab3c0725f40a183bde90e
#
_cell.length_a   1.000
_cell.length_b   1.000
_cell.length_c   1.000
_cell.angle_alpha   90.00
_cell.angle_beta   90.00
_cell.angle_gamma   90.00
#
_symmetry.space_group_name_H-M   'P 1'
#
loop_
_entity.id
_entity.type
_entity.pdbx_description
1 polymer ?
#
loop_
_entity_poly.entity_id
_entity_poly.type
_entity_poly.pdbx_seq_one_letter_code
_entity_poly.pdbx_strand_id
1 'polypeptide(L)' 'MPWSFQADTPIYTQLVARLQEQIVSGAYPPGSKLPSVRDLAADAGVNPNTVQRAFAELERLGLIYTQ' A
#
# COMPACT_ATOMS: atom_id res chain seq x y z
N MET A 1 -10.96 4.35 3.52
CA MET A 1 -11.33 3.26 2.62
C MET A 1 -11.31 1.94 3.37
N PRO A 2 -12.39 1.17 3.29
CA PRO A 2 -12.40 -0.11 3.99
C PRO A 2 -11.43 -1.09 3.34
N TRP A 3 -10.65 -1.76 4.15
CA TRP A 3 -9.74 -2.79 3.69
C TRP A 3 -10.41 -4.13 3.87
N SER A 4 -10.50 -4.89 2.79
CA SER A 4 -11.09 -6.22 2.81
C SER A 4 -10.13 -7.16 2.11
N PHE A 5 -9.60 -8.12 2.86
CA PHE A 5 -8.63 -9.07 2.33
C PHE A 5 -9.25 -10.45 2.24
N GLN A 6 -8.93 -11.15 1.15
CA GLN A 6 -9.36 -12.52 0.96
C GLN A 6 -8.37 -13.46 1.64
N ALA A 7 -8.90 -14.56 2.19
CA ALA A 7 -8.08 -15.49 2.96
C ALA A 7 -7.20 -16.39 2.09
N ASP A 8 -7.55 -16.57 0.83
CA ASP A 8 -6.87 -17.51 -0.06
C ASP A 8 -5.68 -16.89 -0.80
N THR A 9 -5.45 -15.61 -0.64
CA THR A 9 -4.35 -14.90 -1.30
C THR A 9 -3.50 -14.20 -0.23
N PRO A 10 -2.16 -14.22 -0.37
CA PRO A 10 -1.32 -13.52 0.60
C PRO A 10 -1.70 -12.05 0.73
N ILE A 11 -1.74 -11.57 1.97
CA ILE A 11 -2.12 -10.18 2.25
C ILE A 11 -1.18 -9.21 1.55
N TYR A 12 0.12 -9.52 1.51
CA TYR A 12 1.11 -8.69 0.84
C TYR A 12 0.71 -8.42 -0.62
N THR A 13 0.33 -9.46 -1.35
CA THR A 13 -0.05 -9.34 -2.76
C THR A 13 -1.29 -8.46 -2.91
N GLN A 14 -2.27 -8.65 -2.06
CA GLN A 14 -3.49 -7.86 -2.10
C GLN A 14 -3.22 -6.41 -1.74
N LEU A 15 -2.33 -6.18 -0.77
CA LEU A 15 -1.98 -4.84 -0.35
C LEU A 15 -1.29 -4.07 -1.47
N VAL A 16 -0.32 -4.70 -2.16
CA VAL A 16 0.36 -4.08 -3.29
C VAL A 16 -0.64 -3.73 -4.39
N ALA A 17 -1.51 -4.67 -4.74
CA ALA A 17 -2.48 -4.46 -5.80
C ALA A 17 -3.44 -3.32 -5.47
N ARG A 18 -3.89 -3.25 -4.22
CA ARG A 18 -4.83 -2.23 -3.80
C ARG A 18 -4.19 -0.84 -3.80
N LEU A 19 -2.96 -0.75 -3.29
CA LEU A 19 -2.24 0.53 -3.29
C LEU A 19 -1.93 0.97 -4.72
N GLN A 20 -1.54 0.05 -5.58
CA GLN A 20 -1.27 0.34 -6.98
C GLN A 20 -2.52 0.91 -7.65
N GLU A 21 -3.66 0.29 -7.41
CA GLU A 21 -4.94 0.74 -7.96
C GLU A 21 -5.27 2.16 -7.50
N GLN A 22 -5.05 2.46 -6.22
CA GLN A 22 -5.32 3.78 -5.66
C GLN A 22 -4.41 4.84 -6.27
N ILE A 23 -3.14 4.52 -6.47
CA ILE A 23 -2.18 5.45 -7.06
C ILE A 23 -2.56 5.73 -8.51
N VAL A 24 -2.87 4.70 -9.28
CA VAL A 24 -3.22 4.84 -10.69
C VAL A 24 -4.55 5.57 -10.85
N SER A 25 -5.49 5.33 -9.95
CA SER A 25 -6.81 5.97 -10.05
C SER A 25 -6.82 7.43 -9.60
N GLY A 26 -5.71 7.91 -9.02
CA GLY A 26 -5.62 9.29 -8.58
C GLY A 26 -6.06 9.53 -7.14
N ALA A 27 -6.32 8.47 -6.36
CA ALA A 27 -6.61 8.61 -4.94
C ALA A 27 -5.43 9.25 -4.19
N TYR A 28 -4.22 9.01 -4.70
CA TYR A 28 -3.01 9.68 -4.22
C TYR A 28 -2.41 10.42 -5.42
N PRO A 29 -2.76 11.69 -5.64
CA PRO A 29 -2.26 12.45 -6.80
C PRO A 29 -0.73 12.56 -6.78
N PRO A 30 -0.11 12.77 -7.93
CA PRO A 30 1.34 12.98 -8.00
C PRO A 30 1.78 14.09 -7.04
N GLY A 31 2.84 13.84 -6.29
CA GLY A 31 3.34 14.78 -5.30
C GLY A 31 2.64 14.73 -3.96
N SER A 32 1.52 14.00 -3.83
CA SER A 32 0.87 13.86 -2.54
C SER A 32 1.61 12.82 -1.70
N LYS A 33 1.49 12.98 -0.39
CA LYS A 33 2.18 12.12 0.56
C LYS A 33 1.33 10.92 0.89
N LEU A 34 1.87 9.72 0.73
CA LEU A 34 1.20 8.51 1.18
C LEU A 34 1.17 8.46 2.71
N PRO A 35 0.18 7.75 3.28
CA PRO A 35 0.20 7.50 4.73
C PRO A 35 1.49 6.82 5.13
N SER A 36 1.91 7.02 6.37
CA SER A 36 3.09 6.34 6.88
C SER A 36 2.83 4.84 6.96
N VAL A 37 3.92 4.05 7.00
CA VAL A 37 3.81 2.61 7.17
C VAL A 37 2.98 2.27 8.41
N ARG A 38 3.23 2.97 9.51
CA ARG A 38 2.52 2.71 10.77
C ARG A 38 1.04 3.02 10.64
N ASP A 39 0.71 4.17 10.06
CA ASP A 39 -0.69 4.59 9.92
C ASP A 39 -1.45 3.64 9.00
N LEU A 40 -0.84 3.28 7.89
CA LEU A 40 -1.48 2.36 6.95
C LEU A 40 -1.64 0.96 7.56
N ALA A 41 -0.64 0.50 8.30
CA ALA A 41 -0.72 -0.80 8.97
C ALA A 41 -1.87 -0.83 9.96
N ALA A 42 -2.04 0.24 10.74
CA ALA A 42 -3.13 0.32 11.70
C ALA A 42 -4.48 0.37 11.00
N ASP A 43 -4.58 1.14 9.93
CA ASP A 43 -5.83 1.31 9.18
C ASP A 43 -6.24 0.01 8.47
N ALA A 44 -5.28 -0.69 7.88
CA ALA A 44 -5.55 -1.93 7.14
C ALA A 44 -5.58 -3.15 8.05
N GLY A 45 -5.14 -3.05 9.29
CA GLY A 45 -5.09 -4.17 10.20
C GLY A 45 -4.03 -5.20 9.84
N VAL A 46 -2.91 -4.77 9.27
CA VAL A 46 -1.83 -5.66 8.87
C VAL A 46 -0.54 -5.31 9.60
N ASN A 47 0.40 -6.26 9.57
CA ASN A 47 1.71 -6.08 10.19
C ASN A 47 2.48 -4.96 9.48
N PRO A 48 3.11 -4.04 10.22
CA PRO A 48 3.89 -2.96 9.60
C PRO A 48 5.00 -3.48 8.67
N ASN A 49 5.59 -4.62 8.95
CA ASN A 49 6.61 -5.20 8.07
C ASN A 49 6.02 -5.55 6.71
N THR A 50 4.77 -6.03 6.68
CA THR A 50 4.08 -6.33 5.43
C THR A 50 3.83 -5.06 4.63
N VAL A 51 3.41 -3.99 5.30
CA VAL A 51 3.21 -2.69 4.64
C VAL A 51 4.53 -2.16 4.09
N GLN A 52 5.62 -2.28 4.85
CA GLN A 52 6.92 -1.83 4.43
C GLN A 52 7.40 -2.56 3.18
N ARG A 53 7.17 -3.88 3.12
CA ARG A 53 7.51 -4.67 1.94
C ARG A 53 6.68 -4.26 0.73
N ALA A 54 5.40 -3.95 0.96
CA ALA A 54 4.53 -3.49 -0.11
C ALA A 54 5.00 -2.14 -0.66
N PHE A 55 5.40 -1.22 0.22
CA PHE A 55 5.92 0.08 -0.21
C PHE A 55 7.21 -0.10 -1.02
N ALA A 56 8.10 -1.01 -0.60
CA ALA A 56 9.33 -1.27 -1.33
C ALA A 56 9.04 -1.78 -2.74
N GLU A 57 8.03 -2.61 -2.89
CA GLU A 57 7.62 -3.11 -4.20
C GLU A 57 7.06 -2.00 -5.07
N LEU A 58 6.24 -1.12 -4.51
CA LEU A 58 5.69 0.01 -5.25
C LEU A 58 6.80 0.96 -5.69
N GLU A 59 7.81 1.16 -4.85
CA GLU A 59 8.97 1.96 -5.20
C GLU A 59 9.77 1.32 -6.33
N ARG A 60 9.94 -0.01 -6.27
CA ARG A 60 10.62 -0.75 -7.33
C ARG A 60 9.89 -0.59 -8.66
N LEU A 61 8.56 -0.52 -8.61
CA LEU A 61 7.74 -0.33 -9.81
C LEU A 61 7.71 1.11 -10.29
N GLY A 62 8.31 2.03 -9.55
CA GLY A 62 8.34 3.44 -9.91
C GLY A 62 7.05 4.19 -9.62
N LEU A 63 6.19 3.64 -8.79
CA LEU A 63 4.89 4.25 -8.49
C LEU A 63 4.93 5.22 -7.33
N ILE A 64 5.90 5.06 -6.43
CA ILE A 64 6.07 5.95 -5.28
C ILE A 64 7.55 6.24 -5.08
N TYR A 65 7.83 7.29 -4.30
CA TYR A 65 9.16 7.63 -3.86
C TYR A 65 9.19 7.60 -2.35
N THR A 66 10.24 7.01 -1.79
CA THR A 66 10.49 7.09 -0.36
C THR A 66 11.65 8.05 -0.13
N GLN A 67 11.52 8.84 0.92
CA GLN A 67 12.58 9.76 1.32
C GLN A 67 13.28 9.25 2.55
#